data_5f24a136ed2aab37d8cc8214ac4448f6
#
_entry.id   5f24a136ed2aab37d8cc8214ac4448f6
#
_cell.length_a   1.000
_cell.length_b   1.000
_cell.length_c   1.000
_cell.angle_alpha   90.00
_cell.angle_beta   90.00
_cell.angle_gamma   90.00
#
_symmetry.space_group_name_H-M   'P 1'
#
loop_
_entity.id
_entity.type
_entity.pdbx_description
1 polymer ?
#
loop_
_entity_poly.entity_id
_entity_poly.type
_entity_poly.pdbx_seq_one_letter_code
_entity_poly.pdbx_strand_id
1 'polypeptide(L)'
;MTSYHILVVTNLWPTEADPSYGSFVKAQMESLRPLGVEFDVLFINGRESKWNYLRGIRQVRRHLQTKRYDLIHAHFGLSGWVARWQLRVPVVVSFMGDDVLGRPTRTGRITLAGQFLRISGFILARLANSVIVKSRQMASVLHMPSAQIIPNGVDLNLFRPMDQAQARQALGLDLSKKFVLFPYNLNEARKRFDLVEAAVSQARKQVPGVELLVARGLPQEQIPLYMNAADVLVMASMSEGSPNAVKEAMATNLPVITVDVGDAAELIGPTAECYLVRREAAAIAEKIIEVCRCGGHTNGRDWIQKLSMEAVAQQIVDVYAATLRR
;
A
#
# COMPACT_ATOMS: atom_id res chain seq x y z
N MET A 1 -9.52 -12.10 -26.72
CA MET A 1 -9.46 -11.53 -25.36
C MET A 1 -10.54 -10.49 -25.23
N THR A 2 -11.32 -10.51 -24.14
CA THR A 2 -12.35 -9.48 -23.92
C THR A 2 -11.62 -8.17 -23.59
N SER A 3 -11.86 -7.12 -24.38
CA SER A 3 -11.33 -5.78 -24.10
C SER A 3 -12.30 -5.04 -23.20
N TYR A 4 -11.81 -4.39 -22.16
CA TYR A 4 -12.61 -3.55 -21.26
C TYR A 4 -12.19 -2.09 -21.40
N HIS A 5 -13.16 -1.19 -21.50
CA HIS A 5 -12.91 0.24 -21.40
C HIS A 5 -13.52 0.78 -20.08
N ILE A 6 -12.70 1.22 -19.15
CA ILE A 6 -13.15 1.60 -17.80
C ILE A 6 -12.83 3.06 -17.47
N LEU A 7 -13.65 3.64 -16.60
CA LEU A 7 -13.35 4.93 -15.98
C LEU A 7 -12.77 4.72 -14.58
N VAL A 8 -11.54 5.10 -14.38
CA VAL A 8 -10.89 5.11 -13.05
C VAL A 8 -11.22 6.41 -12.34
N VAL A 9 -11.86 6.33 -11.18
CA VAL A 9 -12.16 7.49 -10.32
C VAL A 9 -11.35 7.37 -9.06
N THR A 10 -10.40 8.28 -8.84
CA THR A 10 -9.46 8.17 -7.73
C THR A 10 -9.05 9.53 -7.17
N ASN A 11 -8.78 9.57 -5.87
CA ASN A 11 -8.09 10.68 -5.21
C ASN A 11 -6.61 10.37 -4.92
N LEU A 12 -6.12 9.23 -5.43
CA LEU A 12 -4.76 8.71 -5.27
C LEU A 12 -4.14 8.57 -6.66
N TRP A 13 -3.44 9.61 -7.12
CA TRP A 13 -2.78 9.62 -8.42
C TRP A 13 -1.57 10.53 -8.41
N PRO A 14 -0.44 10.15 -9.02
CA PRO A 14 0.74 10.99 -9.11
C PRO A 14 0.46 12.31 -9.83
N THR A 15 1.07 13.37 -9.33
CA THR A 15 1.09 14.69 -9.98
C THR A 15 2.53 15.16 -10.13
N GLU A 16 2.79 16.19 -10.94
CA GLU A 16 4.12 16.79 -11.05
C GLU A 16 4.65 17.29 -9.69
N ALA A 17 3.76 17.82 -8.86
CA ALA A 17 4.11 18.33 -7.52
C ALA A 17 4.33 17.22 -6.47
N ASP A 18 3.73 16.04 -6.65
CA ASP A 18 3.89 14.89 -5.74
C ASP A 18 3.86 13.58 -6.56
N PRO A 19 4.98 13.20 -7.18
CA PRO A 19 5.05 12.02 -8.05
C PRO A 19 4.93 10.70 -7.28
N SER A 20 5.13 10.71 -5.97
CA SER A 20 4.98 9.51 -5.12
C SER A 20 3.52 9.24 -4.73
N TYR A 21 2.65 10.27 -4.77
CA TYR A 21 1.28 10.16 -4.28
C TYR A 21 0.39 9.30 -5.17
N GLY A 22 -0.02 8.14 -4.67
CA GLY A 22 -0.88 7.21 -5.41
C GLY A 22 -0.17 6.47 -6.55
N SER A 23 1.17 6.47 -6.59
CA SER A 23 2.00 5.75 -7.57
C SER A 23 1.60 4.27 -7.66
N PHE A 24 1.29 3.63 -6.54
CA PHE A 24 0.83 2.24 -6.50
C PHE A 24 -0.53 2.02 -7.18
N VAL A 25 -1.45 3.02 -7.17
CA VAL A 25 -2.71 2.95 -7.92
C VAL A 25 -2.43 3.04 -9.41
N LYS A 26 -1.57 3.98 -9.81
CA LYS A 26 -1.14 4.10 -11.21
C LYS A 26 -0.49 2.81 -11.70
N ALA A 27 0.48 2.28 -10.97
CA ALA A 27 1.16 1.02 -11.32
C ALA A 27 0.17 -0.14 -11.44
N GLN A 28 -0.78 -0.27 -10.51
CA GLN A 28 -1.85 -1.27 -10.58
C GLN A 28 -2.70 -1.10 -11.84
N MET A 29 -3.09 0.12 -12.19
CA MET A 29 -3.91 0.34 -13.39
C MET A 29 -3.13 0.07 -14.67
N GLU A 30 -1.87 0.48 -14.76
CA GLU A 30 -1.01 0.19 -15.92
C GLU A 30 -0.78 -1.32 -16.11
N SER A 31 -0.71 -2.09 -15.02
CA SER A 31 -0.56 -3.56 -15.11
C SER A 31 -1.78 -4.28 -15.72
N LEU A 32 -2.92 -3.62 -15.84
CA LEU A 32 -4.12 -4.19 -16.47
C LEU A 32 -4.10 -4.06 -18.01
N ARG A 33 -3.28 -3.14 -18.57
CA ARG A 33 -3.25 -2.91 -20.04
C ARG A 33 -2.88 -4.15 -20.84
N PRO A 34 -1.86 -4.95 -20.47
CA PRO A 34 -1.53 -6.18 -21.17
C PRO A 34 -2.67 -7.21 -21.17
N LEU A 35 -3.62 -7.09 -20.22
CA LEU A 35 -4.80 -7.95 -20.11
C LEU A 35 -6.01 -7.42 -20.88
N GLY A 36 -5.83 -6.41 -21.73
CA GLY A 36 -6.88 -5.84 -22.57
C GLY A 36 -7.77 -4.80 -21.89
N VAL A 37 -7.28 -4.17 -20.81
CA VAL A 37 -8.00 -3.09 -20.12
C VAL A 37 -7.49 -1.73 -20.58
N GLU A 38 -8.35 -0.99 -21.26
CA GLU A 38 -8.16 0.44 -21.54
C GLU A 38 -8.84 1.27 -20.45
N PHE A 39 -8.26 2.40 -20.08
CA PHE A 39 -8.86 3.25 -19.05
C PHE A 39 -8.58 4.74 -19.26
N ASP A 40 -9.57 5.54 -18.87
CA ASP A 40 -9.44 6.97 -18.61
C ASP A 40 -9.38 7.22 -17.11
N VAL A 41 -8.66 8.26 -16.69
CA VAL A 41 -8.51 8.60 -15.27
C VAL A 41 -9.21 9.90 -14.94
N LEU A 42 -10.11 9.87 -13.98
CA LEU A 42 -10.66 11.04 -13.31
C LEU A 42 -10.00 11.19 -11.94
N PHE A 43 -8.98 12.03 -11.85
CA PHE A 43 -8.32 12.37 -10.61
C PHE A 43 -9.09 13.45 -9.85
N ILE A 44 -9.40 13.17 -8.57
CA ILE A 44 -10.09 14.09 -7.66
C ILE A 44 -9.09 14.59 -6.63
N ASN A 45 -8.53 15.79 -6.81
CA ASN A 45 -7.62 16.37 -5.84
C ASN A 45 -8.35 16.84 -4.56
N GLY A 46 -8.75 15.87 -3.74
CA GLY A 46 -9.42 16.12 -2.47
C GLY A 46 -8.50 16.66 -1.35
N ARG A 47 -7.17 16.69 -1.58
CA ARG A 47 -6.21 17.35 -0.68
C ARG A 47 -6.27 18.86 -0.83
N GLU A 48 -6.36 19.35 -2.07
CA GLU A 48 -6.49 20.76 -2.39
C GLU A 48 -7.84 21.33 -1.94
N SER A 49 -8.94 20.67 -2.31
CA SER A 49 -10.28 21.09 -1.92
C SER A 49 -11.26 19.93 -1.81
N LYS A 50 -12.05 19.90 -0.73
CA LYS A 50 -13.13 18.93 -0.55
C LYS A 50 -14.28 19.13 -1.55
N TRP A 51 -14.46 20.34 -2.07
CA TRP A 51 -15.43 20.64 -3.14
C TRP A 51 -15.13 19.91 -4.45
N ASN A 52 -13.89 19.45 -4.65
CA ASN A 52 -13.52 18.67 -5.83
C ASN A 52 -14.27 17.32 -5.90
N TYR A 53 -14.72 16.76 -4.77
CA TYR A 53 -15.58 15.57 -4.79
C TYR A 53 -16.96 15.88 -5.39
N LEU A 54 -17.56 17.03 -5.08
CA LEU A 54 -18.84 17.43 -5.67
C LEU A 54 -18.70 17.75 -7.16
N ARG A 55 -17.61 18.42 -7.55
CA ARG A 55 -17.28 18.65 -8.97
C ARG A 55 -17.06 17.32 -9.69
N GLY A 56 -16.42 16.36 -9.04
CA GLY A 56 -16.18 15.01 -9.56
C GLY A 56 -17.47 14.29 -10.00
N ILE A 57 -18.58 14.46 -9.28
CA ILE A 57 -19.89 13.88 -9.65
C ILE A 57 -20.33 14.38 -11.03
N ARG A 58 -20.19 15.68 -11.29
CA ARG A 58 -20.53 16.26 -12.61
C ARG A 58 -19.57 15.78 -13.69
N GLN A 59 -18.28 15.63 -13.37
CA GLN A 59 -17.25 15.14 -14.30
C GLN A 59 -17.50 13.67 -14.68
N VAL A 60 -17.84 12.78 -13.72
CA VAL A 60 -18.25 11.39 -14.03
C VAL A 60 -19.41 11.38 -15.00
N ARG A 61 -20.46 12.17 -14.74
CA ARG A 61 -21.62 12.25 -15.65
C ARG A 61 -21.23 12.72 -17.06
N ARG A 62 -20.32 13.70 -17.17
CA ARG A 62 -19.81 14.19 -18.46
C ARG A 62 -19.04 13.08 -19.19
N HIS A 63 -18.15 12.34 -18.51
CA HIS A 63 -17.44 11.20 -19.10
C HIS A 63 -18.43 10.18 -19.69
N LEU A 64 -19.46 9.81 -18.93
CA LEU A 64 -20.48 8.84 -19.36
C LEU A 64 -21.41 9.37 -20.48
N GLN A 65 -21.42 10.68 -20.76
CA GLN A 65 -22.15 11.26 -21.89
C GLN A 65 -21.31 11.28 -23.17
N THR A 66 -19.98 11.40 -23.03
CA THR A 66 -19.05 11.56 -24.16
C THR A 66 -18.40 10.26 -24.60
N LYS A 67 -18.27 9.29 -23.68
CA LYS A 67 -17.62 8.00 -23.96
C LYS A 67 -18.45 6.86 -23.36
N ARG A 68 -18.29 5.67 -23.94
CA ARG A 68 -18.85 4.43 -23.37
C ARG A 68 -17.80 3.76 -22.52
N TYR A 69 -18.20 3.38 -21.32
CA TYR A 69 -17.38 2.60 -20.37
C TYR A 69 -18.17 1.36 -19.96
N ASP A 70 -17.49 0.24 -19.80
CA ASP A 70 -18.09 -1.00 -19.33
C ASP A 70 -18.38 -0.92 -17.82
N LEU A 71 -17.47 -0.32 -17.04
CA LEU A 71 -17.63 -0.09 -15.61
C LEU A 71 -16.81 1.10 -15.13
N ILE A 72 -17.05 1.52 -13.89
CA ILE A 72 -16.20 2.47 -13.17
C ILE A 72 -15.43 1.71 -12.08
N HIS A 73 -14.10 1.87 -12.01
CA HIS A 73 -13.30 1.40 -10.90
C HIS A 73 -12.89 2.59 -10.02
N ALA A 74 -13.45 2.65 -8.83
CA ALA A 74 -13.15 3.71 -7.87
C ALA A 74 -12.13 3.24 -6.83
N HIS A 75 -11.09 4.05 -6.61
CA HIS A 75 -10.09 3.82 -5.57
C HIS A 75 -10.30 4.81 -4.43
N PHE A 76 -10.45 4.28 -3.21
CA PHE A 76 -10.81 4.98 -1.98
C PHE A 76 -12.30 5.31 -1.85
N GLY A 77 -12.86 5.21 -0.63
CA GLY A 77 -14.29 5.33 -0.37
C GLY A 77 -14.93 6.64 -0.85
N LEU A 78 -14.26 7.80 -0.66
CA LEU A 78 -14.82 9.07 -1.15
C LEU A 78 -14.91 9.15 -2.67
N SER A 79 -13.94 8.60 -3.38
CA SER A 79 -14.00 8.44 -4.85
C SER A 79 -15.10 7.46 -5.27
N GLY A 80 -15.31 6.42 -4.47
CA GLY A 80 -16.41 5.48 -4.66
C GLY A 80 -17.79 6.14 -4.54
N TRP A 81 -17.97 7.05 -3.61
CA TRP A 81 -19.19 7.85 -3.53
C TRP A 81 -19.41 8.70 -4.78
N VAL A 82 -18.37 9.38 -5.27
CA VAL A 82 -18.45 10.16 -6.53
C VAL A 82 -18.88 9.27 -7.69
N ALA A 83 -18.28 8.08 -7.80
CA ALA A 83 -18.62 7.11 -8.84
C ALA A 83 -20.06 6.60 -8.71
N ARG A 84 -20.55 6.40 -7.48
CA ARG A 84 -21.88 5.81 -7.22
C ARG A 84 -23.07 6.75 -7.44
N TRP A 85 -22.82 8.05 -7.56
CA TRP A 85 -23.87 9.03 -7.89
C TRP A 85 -24.38 8.96 -9.34
N GLN A 86 -24.06 7.90 -10.06
CA GLN A 86 -24.65 7.49 -11.33
C GLN A 86 -25.12 6.03 -11.24
N LEU A 87 -26.07 5.64 -12.10
CA LEU A 87 -26.68 4.28 -12.10
C LEU A 87 -26.59 3.62 -13.49
N ARG A 88 -25.82 4.20 -14.41
CA ARG A 88 -25.76 3.76 -15.82
C ARG A 88 -24.82 2.58 -16.02
N VAL A 89 -23.68 2.58 -15.33
CA VAL A 89 -22.68 1.53 -15.45
C VAL A 89 -22.31 0.99 -14.06
N PRO A 90 -21.90 -0.28 -13.96
CA PRO A 90 -21.48 -0.88 -12.70
C PRO A 90 -20.30 -0.16 -12.07
N VAL A 91 -20.22 -0.20 -10.74
CA VAL A 91 -19.13 0.40 -9.96
C VAL A 91 -18.44 -0.66 -9.13
N VAL A 92 -17.15 -0.84 -9.36
CA VAL A 92 -16.21 -1.58 -8.50
C VAL A 92 -15.54 -0.58 -7.56
N VAL A 93 -15.52 -0.85 -6.28
CA VAL A 93 -14.86 0.00 -5.28
C VAL A 93 -13.70 -0.76 -4.63
N SER A 94 -12.48 -0.25 -4.82
CA SER A 94 -11.30 -0.69 -4.06
C SER A 94 -11.10 0.20 -2.84
N PHE A 95 -11.33 -0.35 -1.66
CA PHE A 95 -11.00 0.29 -0.39
C PHE A 95 -9.51 0.17 -0.10
N MET A 96 -8.92 1.24 0.50
CA MET A 96 -7.46 1.39 0.60
C MET A 96 -6.90 1.28 2.03
N GLY A 97 -7.75 1.29 3.04
CA GLY A 97 -7.36 1.18 4.46
C GLY A 97 -8.12 2.18 5.32
N ASP A 98 -7.72 3.45 5.34
CA ASP A 98 -8.32 4.51 6.17
C ASP A 98 -9.83 4.68 5.98
N ASP A 99 -10.32 4.36 4.80
CA ASP A 99 -11.73 4.43 4.40
C ASP A 99 -12.61 3.29 4.98
N VAL A 100 -11.97 2.27 5.57
CA VAL A 100 -12.61 1.16 6.26
C VAL A 100 -12.15 1.06 7.70
N LEU A 101 -10.85 1.16 7.95
CA LEU A 101 -10.25 0.99 9.28
C LEU A 101 -10.33 2.28 10.11
N GLY A 102 -10.52 3.44 9.44
CA GLY A 102 -10.45 4.76 10.05
C GLY A 102 -9.01 5.26 10.17
N ARG A 103 -8.84 6.41 10.81
CA ARG A 103 -7.54 7.05 11.03
C ARG A 103 -7.20 7.04 12.51
N PRO A 104 -6.37 6.11 12.98
CA PRO A 104 -5.98 6.08 14.38
C PRO A 104 -4.98 7.19 14.69
N THR A 105 -5.07 7.70 15.91
CA THR A 105 -4.05 8.53 16.55
C THR A 105 -2.87 7.65 17.02
N ARG A 106 -1.82 8.27 17.57
CA ARG A 106 -0.72 7.52 18.23
C ARG A 106 -1.19 6.60 19.36
N THR A 107 -2.31 6.93 20.01
CA THR A 107 -2.90 6.12 21.10
C THR A 107 -3.88 5.05 20.61
N GLY A 108 -4.06 4.90 19.30
CA GLY A 108 -4.98 3.93 18.71
C GLY A 108 -6.45 4.38 18.65
N ARG A 109 -6.80 5.55 19.20
CA ARG A 109 -8.16 6.10 19.10
C ARG A 109 -8.43 6.57 17.67
N ILE A 110 -9.58 6.19 17.11
CA ILE A 110 -9.97 6.64 15.78
C ILE A 110 -10.49 8.08 15.87
N THR A 111 -9.98 8.96 15.01
CA THR A 111 -10.43 10.35 14.91
C THR A 111 -11.90 10.43 14.44
N LEU A 112 -12.60 11.55 14.73
CA LEU A 112 -13.97 11.76 14.24
C LEU A 112 -14.06 11.67 12.71
N ALA A 113 -13.09 12.25 12.00
CA ALA A 113 -12.99 12.11 10.55
C ALA A 113 -12.78 10.66 10.11
N GLY A 114 -11.99 9.87 10.86
CA GLY A 114 -11.80 8.44 10.63
C GLY A 114 -13.08 7.64 10.89
N GLN A 115 -13.86 7.98 11.89
CA GLN A 115 -15.16 7.35 12.15
C GLN A 115 -16.17 7.65 11.02
N PHE A 116 -16.21 8.89 10.56
CA PHE A 116 -17.01 9.26 9.38
C PHE A 116 -16.63 8.44 8.16
N LEU A 117 -15.34 8.29 7.87
CA LEU A 117 -14.86 7.47 6.74
C LEU A 117 -15.30 6.01 6.89
N ARG A 118 -15.20 5.41 8.08
CA ARG A 118 -15.65 4.03 8.34
C ARG A 118 -17.14 3.84 8.06
N ILE A 119 -17.99 4.71 8.62
CA ILE A 119 -19.45 4.63 8.43
C ILE A 119 -19.80 4.83 6.96
N SER A 120 -19.19 5.82 6.32
CA SER A 120 -19.33 6.12 4.90
C SER A 120 -18.89 4.92 4.03
N GLY A 121 -17.75 4.31 4.35
CA GLY A 121 -17.25 3.11 3.65
C GLY A 121 -18.18 1.90 3.82
N PHE A 122 -18.70 1.68 5.03
CA PHE A 122 -19.65 0.61 5.32
C PHE A 122 -20.95 0.72 4.49
N ILE A 123 -21.48 1.93 4.35
CA ILE A 123 -22.69 2.17 3.53
C ILE A 123 -22.35 1.99 2.05
N LEU A 124 -21.26 2.60 1.57
CA LEU A 124 -20.84 2.51 0.19
C LEU A 124 -20.60 1.07 -0.28
N ALA A 125 -19.98 0.25 0.57
CA ALA A 125 -19.71 -1.15 0.26
C ALA A 125 -20.99 -1.94 -0.10
N ARG A 126 -22.13 -1.58 0.48
CA ARG A 126 -23.44 -2.19 0.19
C ARG A 126 -24.13 -1.66 -1.06
N LEU A 127 -23.70 -0.47 -1.50
CA LEU A 127 -24.22 0.17 -2.70
C LEU A 127 -23.39 -0.14 -3.95
N ALA A 128 -22.14 -0.55 -3.81
CA ALA A 128 -21.25 -0.92 -4.90
C ALA A 128 -21.67 -2.25 -5.54
N ASN A 129 -21.41 -2.41 -6.85
CA ASN A 129 -21.67 -3.66 -7.55
C ASN A 129 -20.64 -4.74 -7.18
N SER A 130 -19.39 -4.34 -6.96
CA SER A 130 -18.35 -5.21 -6.43
C SER A 130 -17.41 -4.43 -5.52
N VAL A 131 -16.89 -5.11 -4.50
CA VAL A 131 -16.01 -4.52 -3.48
C VAL A 131 -14.70 -5.29 -3.43
N ILE A 132 -13.61 -4.55 -3.51
CA ILE A 132 -12.24 -5.04 -3.29
C ILE A 132 -11.72 -4.42 -2.00
N VAL A 133 -11.16 -5.25 -1.13
CA VAL A 133 -10.48 -4.85 0.11
C VAL A 133 -9.05 -5.39 0.11
N LYS A 134 -8.17 -4.80 0.91
CA LYS A 134 -6.74 -5.15 0.89
C LYS A 134 -6.37 -6.26 1.87
N SER A 135 -7.22 -6.56 2.86
CA SER A 135 -6.98 -7.59 3.88
C SER A 135 -8.28 -8.20 4.40
N ARG A 136 -8.17 -9.38 5.02
CA ARG A 136 -9.27 -10.04 5.74
C ARG A 136 -9.83 -9.17 6.85
N GLN A 137 -8.96 -8.43 7.55
CA GLN A 137 -9.36 -7.46 8.57
C GLN A 137 -10.33 -6.43 8.01
N MET A 138 -10.08 -5.89 6.81
CA MET A 138 -10.98 -4.92 6.18
C MET A 138 -12.32 -5.55 5.80
N ALA A 139 -12.35 -6.78 5.26
CA ALA A 139 -13.58 -7.50 4.96
C ALA A 139 -14.42 -7.74 6.23
N SER A 140 -13.77 -8.12 7.33
CA SER A 140 -14.40 -8.31 8.64
C SER A 140 -15.00 -7.01 9.18
N VAL A 141 -14.28 -5.88 9.13
CA VAL A 141 -14.77 -4.57 9.58
C VAL A 141 -15.97 -4.10 8.76
N LEU A 142 -16.02 -4.41 7.47
CA LEU A 142 -17.17 -4.12 6.60
C LEU A 142 -18.34 -5.09 6.82
N HIS A 143 -18.16 -6.18 7.58
CA HIS A 143 -19.12 -7.29 7.65
C HIS A 143 -19.57 -7.76 6.26
N MET A 144 -18.61 -7.94 5.34
CA MET A 144 -18.86 -8.28 3.95
C MET A 144 -17.99 -9.48 3.51
N PRO A 145 -18.44 -10.72 3.77
CA PRO A 145 -17.73 -11.94 3.35
C PRO A 145 -17.58 -12.06 1.82
N SER A 146 -18.45 -11.40 1.06
CA SER A 146 -18.43 -11.38 -0.41
C SER A 146 -17.40 -10.39 -1.00
N ALA A 147 -16.76 -9.55 -0.19
CA ALA A 147 -15.71 -8.65 -0.65
C ALA A 147 -14.52 -9.46 -1.16
N GLN A 148 -14.00 -9.08 -2.32
CA GLN A 148 -12.80 -9.69 -2.87
C GLN A 148 -11.57 -9.17 -2.12
N ILE A 149 -10.77 -10.07 -1.56
CA ILE A 149 -9.55 -9.71 -0.84
C ILE A 149 -8.40 -9.72 -1.84
N ILE A 150 -8.06 -8.54 -2.33
CA ILE A 150 -7.01 -8.35 -3.34
C ILE A 150 -6.09 -7.23 -2.83
N PRO A 151 -4.94 -7.58 -2.23
CA PRO A 151 -3.88 -6.63 -1.86
C PRO A 151 -3.36 -5.87 -3.07
N ASN A 152 -2.62 -4.80 -2.85
CA ASN A 152 -1.87 -4.19 -3.97
C ASN A 152 -0.75 -5.13 -4.40
N GLY A 153 -0.51 -5.22 -5.70
CA GLY A 153 0.61 -5.98 -6.25
C GLY A 153 1.96 -5.30 -5.96
N VAL A 154 3.02 -6.07 -6.04
CA VAL A 154 4.40 -5.59 -6.03
C VAL A 154 5.05 -5.84 -7.39
N ASP A 155 5.72 -4.81 -7.93
CA ASP A 155 6.47 -4.92 -9.18
C ASP A 155 7.81 -5.64 -8.91
N LEU A 156 7.86 -6.92 -9.27
CA LEU A 156 9.05 -7.76 -9.07
C LEU A 156 10.20 -7.44 -10.04
N ASN A 157 9.94 -6.68 -11.10
CA ASN A 157 10.98 -6.22 -12.01
C ASN A 157 11.68 -4.99 -11.44
N LEU A 158 10.92 -4.08 -10.84
CA LEU A 158 11.43 -2.89 -10.16
C LEU A 158 12.08 -3.27 -8.82
N PHE A 159 11.36 -4.00 -7.95
CA PHE A 159 11.83 -4.46 -6.64
C PHE A 159 12.49 -5.82 -6.78
N ARG A 160 13.80 -5.82 -6.99
CA ARG A 160 14.62 -7.02 -7.13
C ARG A 160 15.88 -6.93 -6.29
N PRO A 161 16.46 -8.07 -5.87
CA PRO A 161 17.75 -8.08 -5.19
C PRO A 161 18.84 -7.45 -6.05
N MET A 162 19.68 -6.64 -5.41
CA MET A 162 20.88 -6.01 -5.96
C MET A 162 22.02 -6.21 -4.97
N ASP A 163 23.24 -6.03 -5.44
CA ASP A 163 24.40 -6.04 -4.56
C ASP A 163 24.34 -4.89 -3.54
N GLN A 164 24.41 -5.24 -2.25
CA GLN A 164 24.25 -4.28 -1.16
C GLN A 164 25.37 -3.21 -1.14
N ALA A 165 26.60 -3.63 -1.44
CA ALA A 165 27.73 -2.71 -1.45
C ALA A 165 27.60 -1.68 -2.58
N GLN A 166 27.16 -2.13 -3.77
CA GLN A 166 26.88 -1.22 -4.89
C GLN A 166 25.74 -0.26 -4.55
N ALA A 167 24.67 -0.74 -3.93
CA ALA A 167 23.55 0.10 -3.50
C ALA A 167 24.00 1.17 -2.47
N ARG A 168 24.83 0.78 -1.51
CA ARG A 168 25.42 1.72 -0.52
C ARG A 168 26.34 2.74 -1.16
N GLN A 169 27.20 2.32 -2.07
CA GLN A 169 28.09 3.24 -2.81
C GLN A 169 27.28 4.28 -3.59
N ALA A 170 26.23 3.86 -4.29
CA ALA A 170 25.36 4.76 -5.05
C ALA A 170 24.65 5.78 -4.17
N LEU A 171 24.38 5.45 -2.89
CA LEU A 171 23.79 6.36 -1.90
C LEU A 171 24.83 7.12 -1.05
N GLY A 172 26.13 6.89 -1.25
CA GLY A 172 27.20 7.48 -0.44
C GLY A 172 27.20 7.00 1.02
N LEU A 173 26.71 5.79 1.28
CA LEU A 173 26.62 5.20 2.61
C LEU A 173 27.91 4.46 3.00
N ASP A 174 28.25 4.49 4.29
CA ASP A 174 29.39 3.77 4.85
C ASP A 174 29.14 2.27 4.82
N LEU A 175 30.05 1.53 4.16
CA LEU A 175 29.94 0.07 3.99
C LEU A 175 30.10 -0.71 5.30
N SER A 176 30.74 -0.13 6.31
CA SER A 176 30.99 -0.76 7.61
C SER A 176 29.77 -0.69 8.56
N LYS A 177 28.77 0.14 8.23
CA LYS A 177 27.60 0.39 9.08
C LYS A 177 26.45 -0.56 8.78
N LYS A 178 25.50 -0.60 9.69
CA LYS A 178 24.24 -1.32 9.59
C LYS A 178 23.07 -0.35 9.47
N PHE A 179 22.21 -0.55 8.48
CA PHE A 179 21.14 0.39 8.18
C PHE A 179 19.76 -0.20 8.43
N VAL A 180 18.99 0.46 9.30
CA VAL A 180 17.58 0.18 9.56
C VAL A 180 16.74 1.09 8.70
N LEU A 181 16.01 0.55 7.72
CA LEU A 181 15.19 1.32 6.79
C LEU A 181 13.83 1.69 7.39
N PHE A 182 13.50 2.98 7.30
CA PHE A 182 12.15 3.51 7.55
C PHE A 182 11.66 4.27 6.31
N PRO A 183 10.80 3.67 5.45
CA PRO A 183 10.44 4.23 4.15
C PRO A 183 9.19 5.12 4.20
N TYR A 184 8.97 5.85 5.29
CA TYR A 184 7.76 6.65 5.50
C TYR A 184 8.05 8.09 5.87
N ASN A 185 6.99 8.93 5.81
CA ASN A 185 7.05 10.28 6.31
C ASN A 185 7.14 10.29 7.85
N LEU A 186 8.16 10.94 8.39
CA LEU A 186 8.42 11.03 9.84
C LEU A 186 7.28 11.70 10.61
N ASN A 187 6.55 12.61 9.94
CA ASN A 187 5.45 13.38 10.55
C ASN A 187 4.12 12.61 10.55
N GLU A 188 4.07 11.43 9.94
CA GLU A 188 2.86 10.62 9.92
C GLU A 188 2.73 9.81 11.22
N ALA A 189 1.97 10.37 12.18
CA ALA A 189 1.86 9.84 13.55
C ALA A 189 1.49 8.34 13.61
N ARG A 190 0.68 7.85 12.67
CA ARG A 190 0.28 6.44 12.60
C ARG A 190 1.42 5.48 12.23
N LYS A 191 2.51 5.97 11.61
CA LYS A 191 3.68 5.17 11.23
C LYS A 191 4.63 4.92 12.40
N ARG A 192 4.42 5.62 13.54
CA ARG A 192 5.15 5.42 14.79
C ARG A 192 6.67 5.50 14.65
N PHE A 193 7.14 6.53 13.94
CA PHE A 193 8.58 6.83 13.84
C PHE A 193 9.26 6.89 15.20
N ASP A 194 8.57 7.44 16.21
CA ASP A 194 9.02 7.52 17.60
C ASP A 194 9.48 6.16 18.18
N LEU A 195 8.75 5.08 17.86
CA LEU A 195 9.14 3.74 18.32
C LEU A 195 10.34 3.18 17.58
N VAL A 196 10.43 3.44 16.26
CA VAL A 196 11.54 2.96 15.43
C VAL A 196 12.83 3.68 15.83
N GLU A 197 12.79 5.00 16.03
CA GLU A 197 13.93 5.79 16.51
C GLU A 197 14.42 5.32 17.87
N ALA A 198 13.50 5.10 18.82
CA ALA A 198 13.84 4.57 20.14
C ALA A 198 14.44 3.15 20.07
N ALA A 199 13.92 2.28 19.19
CA ALA A 199 14.44 0.94 18.98
C ALA A 199 15.87 0.96 18.40
N VAL A 200 16.12 1.78 17.39
CA VAL A 200 17.47 1.98 16.81
C VAL A 200 18.44 2.52 17.87
N SER A 201 18.01 3.49 18.69
CA SER A 201 18.82 4.00 19.80
C SER A 201 19.19 2.93 20.81
N GLN A 202 18.28 2.01 21.13
CA GLN A 202 18.55 0.88 22.00
C GLN A 202 19.51 -0.13 21.33
N ALA A 203 19.29 -0.44 20.04
CA ALA A 203 20.13 -1.37 19.30
C ALA A 203 21.60 -0.90 19.20
N ARG A 204 21.83 0.39 19.01
CA ARG A 204 23.18 1.01 18.98
C ARG A 204 24.03 0.73 20.20
N LYS A 205 23.41 0.53 21.37
CA LYS A 205 24.13 0.21 22.61
C LYS A 205 24.79 -1.17 22.57
N GLN A 206 24.26 -2.08 21.76
CA GLN A 206 24.73 -3.47 21.65
C GLN A 206 25.40 -3.79 20.30
N VAL A 207 25.06 -3.05 19.24
CA VAL A 207 25.65 -3.15 17.90
C VAL A 207 26.08 -1.76 17.47
N PRO A 208 27.34 -1.36 17.76
CA PRO A 208 27.89 -0.10 17.29
C PRO A 208 27.79 0.02 15.77
N GLY A 209 27.47 1.22 15.26
CA GLY A 209 27.36 1.44 13.83
C GLY A 209 25.96 1.20 13.24
N VAL A 210 24.95 0.80 14.03
CA VAL A 210 23.55 0.78 13.56
C VAL A 210 23.06 2.20 13.33
N GLU A 211 22.57 2.49 12.12
CA GLU A 211 22.02 3.79 11.73
C GLU A 211 20.62 3.67 11.14
N LEU A 212 19.86 4.73 11.30
CA LEU A 212 18.55 4.86 10.70
C LEU A 212 18.69 5.42 9.27
N LEU A 213 18.14 4.69 8.30
CA LEU A 213 18.04 5.11 6.90
C LEU A 213 16.59 5.50 6.59
N VAL A 214 16.36 6.76 6.21
CA VAL A 214 15.02 7.26 5.93
C VAL A 214 14.84 7.48 4.43
N ALA A 215 13.90 6.76 3.83
CA ALA A 215 13.53 6.91 2.42
C ALA A 215 12.12 7.54 2.32
N ARG A 216 12.05 8.88 2.26
CA ARG A 216 10.77 9.62 2.23
C ARG A 216 10.69 10.57 1.03
N GLY A 217 9.49 10.70 0.44
CA GLY A 217 9.25 11.67 -0.63
C GLY A 217 10.04 11.40 -1.90
N LEU A 218 10.57 10.19 -2.05
CA LEU A 218 11.33 9.76 -3.21
C LEU A 218 10.40 9.20 -4.30
N PRO A 219 10.76 9.34 -5.57
CA PRO A 219 10.15 8.58 -6.64
C PRO A 219 10.22 7.07 -6.36
N GLN A 220 9.22 6.32 -6.79
CA GLN A 220 9.12 4.88 -6.52
C GLN A 220 10.32 4.11 -7.08
N GLU A 221 10.89 4.58 -8.18
CA GLU A 221 12.05 3.99 -8.86
C GLU A 221 13.35 4.06 -8.03
N GLN A 222 13.42 4.95 -7.05
CA GLN A 222 14.57 5.07 -6.15
C GLN A 222 14.46 4.18 -4.90
N ILE A 223 13.25 3.79 -4.51
CA ILE A 223 13.02 2.99 -3.29
C ILE A 223 13.78 1.65 -3.29
N PRO A 224 13.87 0.89 -4.41
CA PRO A 224 14.65 -0.35 -4.44
C PRO A 224 16.12 -0.17 -4.06
N LEU A 225 16.73 0.98 -4.38
CA LEU A 225 18.11 1.27 -4.03
C LEU A 225 18.29 1.36 -2.50
N TYR A 226 17.37 2.04 -1.81
CA TYR A 226 17.37 2.13 -0.35
C TYR A 226 17.09 0.78 0.31
N MET A 227 16.18 -0.02 -0.25
CA MET A 227 15.90 -1.36 0.26
C MET A 227 17.09 -2.29 0.14
N ASN A 228 17.80 -2.26 -0.98
CA ASN A 228 19.00 -3.09 -1.18
C ASN A 228 20.21 -2.59 -0.36
N ALA A 229 20.28 -1.30 -0.02
CA ALA A 229 21.33 -0.74 0.84
C ALA A 229 21.13 -1.07 2.33
N ALA A 230 19.90 -1.31 2.77
CA ALA A 230 19.56 -1.56 4.16
C ALA A 230 19.89 -3.00 4.61
N ASP A 231 19.96 -3.22 5.92
CA ASP A 231 20.07 -4.55 6.55
C ASP A 231 18.69 -5.07 6.99
N VAL A 232 17.75 -4.18 7.31
CA VAL A 232 16.40 -4.54 7.75
C VAL A 232 15.42 -3.40 7.54
N LEU A 233 14.18 -3.73 7.15
CA LEU A 233 13.06 -2.79 7.17
C LEU A 233 12.32 -2.90 8.50
N VAL A 234 11.98 -1.77 9.11
CA VAL A 234 11.13 -1.73 10.31
C VAL A 234 9.83 -0.99 10.06
N MET A 235 8.71 -1.66 10.32
CA MET A 235 7.37 -1.11 10.26
C MET A 235 6.64 -1.26 11.60
N ALA A 236 6.33 -0.14 12.26
CA ALA A 236 5.62 -0.09 13.55
C ALA A 236 4.22 0.54 13.46
N SER A 237 3.61 0.57 12.28
CA SER A 237 2.36 1.28 11.99
C SER A 237 1.21 0.89 12.92
N MET A 238 0.34 1.85 13.24
CA MET A 238 -0.89 1.64 14.02
C MET A 238 -2.00 0.97 13.21
N SER A 239 -2.02 1.18 11.90
CA SER A 239 -3.04 0.67 10.99
C SER A 239 -2.51 0.64 9.56
N GLU A 240 -2.76 -0.45 8.86
CA GLU A 240 -2.49 -0.64 7.43
C GLU A 240 -3.64 -1.44 6.81
N GLY A 241 -3.89 -1.24 5.53
CA GLY A 241 -4.77 -2.14 4.77
C GLY A 241 -4.01 -3.40 4.35
N SER A 242 -2.92 -3.19 3.61
CA SER A 242 -1.91 -4.17 3.21
C SER A 242 -0.62 -3.40 2.94
N PRO A 243 0.43 -3.54 3.78
CA PRO A 243 1.59 -2.65 3.74
C PRO A 243 2.48 -2.92 2.51
N ASN A 244 2.51 -1.97 1.57
CA ASN A 244 3.33 -2.09 0.35
C ASN A 244 4.82 -2.22 0.68
N ALA A 245 5.34 -1.42 1.62
CA ALA A 245 6.75 -1.46 1.97
C ALA A 245 7.23 -2.84 2.46
N VAL A 246 6.36 -3.62 3.14
CA VAL A 246 6.67 -5.00 3.52
C VAL A 246 6.82 -5.88 2.28
N LYS A 247 5.89 -5.79 1.33
CA LYS A 247 5.95 -6.55 0.06
C LYS A 247 7.17 -6.17 -0.78
N GLU A 248 7.47 -4.89 -0.85
CA GLU A 248 8.61 -4.33 -1.57
C GLU A 248 9.95 -4.78 -0.95
N ALA A 249 10.04 -4.78 0.39
CA ALA A 249 11.21 -5.31 1.11
C ALA A 249 11.39 -6.82 0.86
N MET A 250 10.32 -7.60 0.97
CA MET A 250 10.36 -9.03 0.68
C MET A 250 10.78 -9.30 -0.77
N ALA A 251 10.32 -8.49 -1.72
CA ALA A 251 10.70 -8.61 -3.14
C ALA A 251 12.18 -8.35 -3.40
N THR A 252 12.86 -7.57 -2.55
CA THR A 252 14.31 -7.33 -2.58
C THR A 252 15.10 -8.28 -1.67
N ASN A 253 14.45 -9.26 -1.03
CA ASN A 253 15.02 -10.13 -0.01
C ASN A 253 15.60 -9.38 1.20
N LEU A 254 15.04 -8.21 1.52
CA LEU A 254 15.37 -7.46 2.73
C LEU A 254 14.61 -8.04 3.92
N PRO A 255 15.27 -8.39 5.04
CA PRO A 255 14.63 -8.76 6.30
C PRO A 255 13.60 -7.73 6.76
N VAL A 256 12.51 -8.19 7.37
CA VAL A 256 11.41 -7.34 7.81
C VAL A 256 11.11 -7.55 9.29
N ILE A 257 11.09 -6.47 10.06
CA ILE A 257 10.54 -6.44 11.41
C ILE A 257 9.24 -5.62 11.37
N THR A 258 8.12 -6.28 11.66
CA THR A 258 6.81 -5.66 11.58
C THR A 258 5.95 -5.98 12.79
N VAL A 259 4.89 -5.20 12.98
CA VAL A 259 3.83 -5.44 13.97
C VAL A 259 2.60 -6.02 13.28
N ASP A 260 1.72 -6.65 14.05
CA ASP A 260 0.47 -7.23 13.52
C ASP A 260 -0.52 -6.13 13.14
N VAL A 261 -0.58 -5.80 11.84
CA VAL A 261 -1.51 -4.83 11.25
C VAL A 261 -1.86 -5.22 9.81
N GLY A 262 -3.12 -5.03 9.44
CA GLY A 262 -3.59 -5.38 8.11
C GLY A 262 -3.43 -6.87 7.82
N ASP A 263 -2.64 -7.20 6.82
CA ASP A 263 -2.22 -8.55 6.46
C ASP A 263 -0.72 -8.82 6.69
N ALA A 264 -0.04 -8.00 7.50
CA ALA A 264 1.41 -8.09 7.71
C ALA A 264 1.86 -9.49 8.15
N ALA A 265 1.13 -10.13 9.07
CA ALA A 265 1.42 -11.50 9.51
C ALA A 265 1.30 -12.53 8.36
N GLU A 266 0.28 -12.38 7.51
CA GLU A 266 0.08 -13.25 6.33
C GLU A 266 1.15 -12.99 5.26
N LEU A 267 1.59 -11.73 5.11
CA LEU A 267 2.61 -11.33 4.14
C LEU A 267 3.96 -11.94 4.48
N ILE A 268 4.44 -11.76 5.72
CA ILE A 268 5.74 -12.31 6.10
C ILE A 268 5.71 -13.84 6.21
N GLY A 269 4.55 -14.43 6.57
CA GLY A 269 4.35 -15.89 6.59
C GLY A 269 5.50 -16.65 7.29
N PRO A 270 5.92 -17.80 6.73
CA PRO A 270 7.02 -18.59 7.27
C PRO A 270 8.39 -18.20 6.67
N THR A 271 8.57 -16.94 6.21
CA THR A 271 9.84 -16.52 5.59
C THR A 271 10.93 -16.33 6.64
N ALA A 272 12.15 -16.75 6.30
CA ALA A 272 13.30 -16.55 7.16
C ALA A 272 13.57 -15.06 7.37
N GLU A 273 14.11 -14.69 8.53
CA GLU A 273 14.54 -13.32 8.88
C GLU A 273 13.42 -12.26 8.76
N CYS A 274 12.13 -12.69 8.83
CA CYS A 274 11.00 -11.82 8.90
C CYS A 274 10.25 -12.03 10.24
N TYR A 275 10.06 -10.96 11.00
CA TYR A 275 9.63 -11.05 12.39
C TYR A 275 8.36 -10.25 12.65
N LEU A 276 7.37 -10.91 13.26
CA LEU A 276 6.22 -10.27 13.85
C LEU A 276 6.50 -9.98 15.33
N VAL A 277 6.49 -8.71 15.72
CA VAL A 277 6.86 -8.28 17.06
C VAL A 277 5.76 -7.47 17.75
N ARG A 278 5.83 -7.37 19.07
CA ARG A 278 4.98 -6.41 19.81
C ARG A 278 5.37 -4.98 19.44
N ARG A 279 4.38 -4.06 19.43
CA ARG A 279 4.60 -2.64 19.11
C ARG A 279 5.27 -1.91 20.30
N GLU A 280 6.47 -2.33 20.62
CA GLU A 280 7.30 -1.85 21.71
C GLU A 280 8.73 -1.65 21.22
N ALA A 281 9.37 -0.55 21.61
CA ALA A 281 10.72 -0.25 21.15
C ALA A 281 11.73 -1.34 21.53
N ALA A 282 11.57 -1.96 22.69
CA ALA A 282 12.45 -3.04 23.16
C ALA A 282 12.33 -4.30 22.30
N ALA A 283 11.11 -4.72 21.96
CA ALA A 283 10.88 -5.90 21.12
C ALA A 283 11.40 -5.69 19.67
N ILE A 284 11.24 -4.47 19.14
CA ILE A 284 11.80 -4.10 17.84
C ILE A 284 13.33 -4.07 17.89
N ALA A 285 13.93 -3.48 18.96
CA ALA A 285 15.37 -3.39 19.13
C ALA A 285 16.04 -4.76 19.24
N GLU A 286 15.44 -5.71 19.96
CA GLU A 286 15.91 -7.10 20.07
C GLU A 286 16.10 -7.73 18.68
N LYS A 287 15.10 -7.57 17.79
CA LYS A 287 15.18 -8.15 16.45
C LYS A 287 16.12 -7.37 15.52
N ILE A 288 16.24 -6.05 15.67
CA ILE A 288 17.28 -5.28 14.96
C ILE A 288 18.66 -5.82 15.31
N ILE A 289 18.95 -6.05 16.61
CA ILE A 289 20.22 -6.59 17.07
C ILE A 289 20.50 -7.98 16.49
N GLU A 290 19.50 -8.85 16.50
CA GLU A 290 19.58 -10.19 15.95
C GLU A 290 19.95 -10.16 14.47
N VAL A 291 19.17 -9.46 13.62
CA VAL A 291 19.40 -9.35 12.17
C VAL A 291 20.76 -8.70 11.86
N CYS A 292 21.13 -7.64 12.56
CA CYS A 292 22.40 -6.96 12.34
C CYS A 292 23.63 -7.81 12.70
N ARG A 293 23.51 -8.75 13.63
CA ARG A 293 24.58 -9.68 14.01
C ARG A 293 24.69 -10.87 13.05
N CYS A 294 23.54 -11.40 12.61
CA CYS A 294 23.50 -12.60 11.78
C CYS A 294 23.79 -12.27 10.29
N GLY A 295 23.57 -11.05 9.85
CA GLY A 295 23.77 -10.64 8.45
C GLY A 295 22.80 -11.33 7.50
N GLY A 296 21.53 -11.48 7.90
CA GLY A 296 20.55 -12.31 7.23
C GLY A 296 20.03 -11.76 5.90
N HIS A 297 19.75 -12.69 4.99
CA HIS A 297 18.89 -12.46 3.83
C HIS A 297 17.64 -13.30 3.99
N THR A 298 16.49 -12.75 3.60
CA THR A 298 15.24 -13.51 3.61
C THR A 298 15.01 -14.21 2.26
N ASN A 299 14.18 -15.25 2.26
CA ASN A 299 13.60 -15.84 1.05
C ASN A 299 12.24 -15.19 0.69
N GLY A 300 12.03 -13.98 1.14
CA GLY A 300 10.76 -13.27 0.99
C GLY A 300 10.30 -13.10 -0.44
N ARG A 301 11.23 -12.96 -1.41
CA ARG A 301 10.90 -12.83 -2.82
C ARG A 301 10.13 -14.04 -3.35
N ASP A 302 10.51 -15.26 -2.99
CA ASP A 302 9.82 -16.47 -3.43
C ASP A 302 8.40 -16.54 -2.85
N TRP A 303 8.25 -16.13 -1.60
CA TRP A 303 6.96 -16.10 -0.91
C TRP A 303 6.00 -15.05 -1.47
N ILE A 304 6.52 -13.87 -1.88
CA ILE A 304 5.71 -12.74 -2.33
C ILE A 304 5.32 -12.82 -3.81
N GLN A 305 5.85 -13.77 -4.60
CA GLN A 305 5.54 -13.93 -6.03
C GLN A 305 4.03 -14.02 -6.32
N LYS A 306 3.25 -14.63 -5.42
CA LYS A 306 1.79 -14.72 -5.50
C LYS A 306 1.07 -13.36 -5.49
N LEU A 307 1.77 -12.31 -5.07
CA LEU A 307 1.33 -10.92 -5.08
C LEU A 307 2.10 -10.08 -6.10
N SER A 308 2.68 -10.69 -7.12
CA SER A 308 3.24 -9.94 -8.23
C SER A 308 2.19 -9.03 -8.87
N MET A 309 2.62 -7.97 -9.52
CA MET A 309 1.71 -7.04 -10.19
C MET A 309 0.82 -7.75 -11.20
N GLU A 310 1.39 -8.72 -11.94
CA GLU A 310 0.69 -9.52 -12.94
C GLU A 310 -0.38 -10.43 -12.32
N ALA A 311 -0.03 -11.13 -11.22
CA ALA A 311 -0.98 -12.00 -10.52
C ALA A 311 -2.15 -11.22 -9.94
N VAL A 312 -1.89 -10.04 -9.37
CA VAL A 312 -2.93 -9.14 -8.84
C VAL A 312 -3.77 -8.55 -9.98
N ALA A 313 -3.13 -8.18 -11.10
CA ALA A 313 -3.85 -7.67 -12.27
C ALA A 313 -4.90 -8.67 -12.79
N GLN A 314 -4.53 -9.95 -12.88
CA GLN A 314 -5.47 -11.00 -13.31
C GLN A 314 -6.68 -11.09 -12.36
N GLN A 315 -6.45 -11.08 -11.04
CA GLN A 315 -7.55 -11.11 -10.05
C GLN A 315 -8.50 -9.93 -10.21
N ILE A 316 -7.99 -8.73 -10.54
CA ILE A 316 -8.82 -7.53 -10.77
C ILE A 316 -9.65 -7.69 -12.03
N VAL A 317 -9.09 -8.21 -13.12
CA VAL A 317 -9.82 -8.48 -14.36
C VAL A 317 -10.92 -9.52 -14.14
N ASP A 318 -10.65 -10.54 -13.32
CA ASP A 318 -11.67 -11.54 -12.94
C ASP A 318 -12.85 -10.90 -12.17
N VAL A 319 -12.58 -9.90 -11.31
CA VAL A 319 -13.62 -9.09 -10.65
C VAL A 319 -14.44 -8.30 -11.67
N TYR A 320 -13.79 -7.70 -12.68
CA TYR A 320 -14.50 -6.96 -13.74
C TYR A 320 -15.43 -7.91 -14.51
N ALA A 321 -14.91 -9.05 -14.96
CA ALA A 321 -15.70 -10.07 -15.65
C ALA A 321 -16.89 -10.56 -14.81
N ALA A 322 -16.70 -10.79 -13.53
CA ALA A 322 -17.75 -11.20 -12.61
C ALA A 322 -18.80 -10.10 -12.37
N THR A 323 -18.36 -8.83 -12.34
CA THR A 323 -19.24 -7.66 -12.15
C THR A 323 -20.15 -7.43 -13.36
N LEU A 324 -19.63 -7.65 -14.57
CA LEU A 324 -20.36 -7.42 -15.82
C LEU A 324 -21.31 -8.57 -16.20
N ARG A 325 -21.17 -9.74 -15.57
CA ARG A 325 -22.07 -10.90 -15.75
C ARG A 325 -23.33 -10.84 -14.88
N ARG A 326 -23.38 -9.94 -13.90
CA ARG A 326 -24.53 -9.71 -13.01
C ARG A 326 -25.50 -8.69 -13.58
#